data_45eba06875d4fe226dd69130d720f4d8
#
_entry.id   45eba06875d4fe226dd69130d720f4d8
#
_cell.length_a   1.000
_cell.length_b   1.000
_cell.length_c   1.000
_cell.angle_alpha   90.00
_cell.angle_beta   90.00
_cell.angle_gamma   90.00
#
_symmetry.space_group_name_H-M   'P 1'
#
loop_
_entity.id
_entity.type
_entity.pdbx_description
1 polymer ?
#
loop_
_entity_poly.entity_id
_entity_poly.type
_entity_poly.pdbx_seq_one_letter_code
_entity_poly.pdbx_strand_id
1 'polypeptide(L)'
;MILGLAGYAKKSIFADMEVFYSNDIRDGRIRLSPEESAHCVKVLRHRAGDEVYVSGGDGNLYRCCLEEADSRAAVARVLSVEGGFGTHPYRLWMAVAPTKNIDRFEWFTEKATEMGVDRITPLLCAHSERKVYNQERGRRVIVAAAKQSLKGAVPQLDGLTPFRALMEEVRSAGFSGKKFIAYCDSDIAAGLNTRVPLMEAVGAVKAGGEDAAGEARPGALFLIGPEGDFSSEEIAEALEAGFEPLSLGPSRLRTETAATLCVAAVYSSISCDND
;
A
#
# COMPACT_ATOMS: atom_id res chain seq x y z
N MET A 1 11.78 3.87 34.71
CA MET A 1 12.68 4.43 33.69
C MET A 1 13.53 3.30 33.07
N ILE A 2 12.91 2.25 32.46
CA ILE A 2 13.61 1.11 31.80
C ILE A 2 12.88 0.66 30.49
N LEU A 3 11.80 1.33 30.07
CA LEU A 3 11.05 0.95 28.86
C LEU A 3 11.54 1.59 27.55
N GLY A 4 12.45 2.57 27.61
CA GLY A 4 12.91 3.31 26.41
C GLY A 4 14.08 2.67 25.64
N LEU A 5 14.81 1.72 26.21
CA LEU A 5 16.02 1.14 25.58
C LEU A 5 15.73 -0.09 24.67
N ALA A 6 14.59 -0.75 24.86
CA ALA A 6 14.22 -1.93 24.07
C ALA A 6 13.81 -1.59 22.62
N GLY A 7 13.20 -0.42 22.43
CA GLY A 7 12.80 0.05 21.09
C GLY A 7 13.97 0.49 20.21
N TYR A 8 14.96 1.15 20.79
CA TYR A 8 16.17 1.59 20.06
C TYR A 8 17.09 0.43 19.68
N ALA A 9 17.20 -0.59 20.51
CA ALA A 9 17.99 -1.78 20.20
C ALA A 9 17.37 -2.62 19.07
N LYS A 10 16.03 -2.71 18.99
CA LYS A 10 15.34 -3.36 17.87
C LYS A 10 15.57 -2.63 16.53
N LYS A 11 15.51 -1.30 16.49
CA LYS A 11 15.76 -0.51 15.26
C LYS A 11 17.19 -0.69 14.71
N SER A 12 18.18 -0.88 15.54
CA SER A 12 19.58 -1.08 15.14
C SER A 12 19.84 -2.48 14.52
N ILE A 13 19.11 -3.49 14.93
CA ILE A 13 19.26 -4.87 14.44
C ILE A 13 18.65 -5.03 13.04
N PHE A 14 17.62 -4.24 12.70
CA PHE A 14 16.95 -4.31 11.42
C PHE A 14 17.64 -3.56 10.27
N ALA A 15 18.62 -2.69 10.57
CA ALA A 15 19.29 -1.87 9.54
C ALA A 15 20.14 -2.70 8.56
N ASP A 16 20.65 -3.86 8.98
CA ASP A 16 21.47 -4.77 8.17
C ASP A 16 20.79 -6.13 7.92
N MET A 17 19.48 -6.25 8.21
CA MET A 17 18.76 -7.51 8.08
C MET A 17 18.28 -7.71 6.65
N GLU A 18 18.78 -8.76 5.99
CA GLU A 18 18.25 -9.19 4.69
C GLU A 18 16.97 -10.00 4.89
N VAL A 19 15.88 -9.57 4.28
CA VAL A 19 14.57 -10.24 4.35
C VAL A 19 14.20 -10.78 2.98
N PHE A 20 14.03 -12.11 2.89
CA PHE A 20 13.48 -12.78 1.71
C PHE A 20 11.97 -12.67 1.68
N TYR A 21 11.38 -12.91 0.51
CA TYR A 21 9.93 -12.97 0.36
C TYR A 21 9.48 -14.33 -0.15
N SER A 22 8.47 -14.91 0.50
CA SER A 22 7.77 -16.07 -0.03
C SER A 22 6.38 -16.19 0.58
N ASN A 23 5.38 -16.47 -0.25
CA ASN A 23 4.03 -16.83 0.16
C ASN A 23 3.76 -18.35 0.08
N ASP A 24 4.75 -19.16 -0.26
CA ASP A 24 4.65 -20.63 -0.22
C ASP A 24 5.08 -21.16 1.16
N ILE A 25 4.16 -21.00 2.11
CA ILE A 25 4.34 -21.39 3.52
C ILE A 25 3.41 -22.55 3.81
N ARG A 26 3.97 -23.75 4.11
CA ARG A 26 3.20 -24.97 4.39
C ARG A 26 3.89 -25.81 5.45
N ASP A 27 3.15 -26.34 6.39
CA ASP A 27 3.62 -27.31 7.41
C ASP A 27 4.90 -26.84 8.13
N GLY A 28 4.99 -25.56 8.46
CA GLY A 28 6.15 -24.99 9.15
C GLY A 28 7.40 -24.87 8.26
N ARG A 29 7.28 -24.97 6.95
CA ARG A 29 8.33 -24.77 5.96
C ARG A 29 7.96 -23.67 4.99
N ILE A 30 8.98 -22.95 4.52
CA ILE A 30 8.88 -21.90 3.51
C ILE A 30 9.77 -22.29 2.33
N ARG A 31 9.15 -22.33 1.14
CA ARG A 31 9.90 -22.52 -0.10
C ARG A 31 10.13 -21.18 -0.77
N LEU A 32 11.38 -20.85 -1.01
CA LEU A 32 11.74 -19.62 -1.73
C LEU A 32 11.52 -19.80 -3.24
N SER A 33 11.13 -18.71 -3.92
CA SER A 33 11.08 -18.67 -5.38
C SER A 33 12.46 -18.92 -5.99
N PRO A 34 12.58 -19.27 -7.29
CA PRO A 34 13.89 -19.43 -7.94
C PRO A 34 14.77 -18.19 -7.85
N GLU A 35 14.18 -16.99 -7.92
CA GLU A 35 14.89 -15.71 -7.81
C GLU A 35 15.41 -15.49 -6.38
N GLU A 36 14.57 -15.67 -5.37
CA GLU A 36 14.94 -15.56 -3.95
C GLU A 36 15.95 -16.63 -3.55
N SER A 37 15.81 -17.86 -4.07
CA SER A 37 16.76 -18.96 -3.85
C SER A 37 18.13 -18.64 -4.44
N ALA A 38 18.18 -18.10 -5.66
CA ALA A 38 19.43 -17.70 -6.28
C ALA A 38 20.09 -16.55 -5.49
N HIS A 39 19.32 -15.58 -5.03
CA HIS A 39 19.82 -14.49 -4.19
C HIS A 39 20.39 -15.03 -2.86
N CYS A 40 19.64 -15.86 -2.15
CA CYS A 40 20.05 -16.49 -0.90
C CYS A 40 21.37 -17.27 -1.04
N VAL A 41 21.42 -18.20 -2.01
CA VAL A 41 22.51 -19.18 -2.10
C VAL A 41 23.72 -18.69 -2.90
N LYS A 42 23.50 -17.96 -4.02
CA LYS A 42 24.61 -17.54 -4.90
C LYS A 42 25.14 -16.16 -4.54
N VAL A 43 24.27 -15.20 -4.19
CA VAL A 43 24.68 -13.82 -3.89
C VAL A 43 25.12 -13.70 -2.45
N LEU A 44 24.25 -14.06 -1.49
CA LEU A 44 24.55 -13.99 -0.07
C LEU A 44 25.32 -15.20 0.47
N ARG A 45 25.37 -16.30 -0.29
CA ARG A 45 26.16 -17.51 0.02
C ARG A 45 25.71 -18.25 1.28
N HIS A 46 24.42 -18.16 1.61
CA HIS A 46 23.85 -18.94 2.69
C HIS A 46 23.95 -20.45 2.42
N ARG A 47 24.09 -21.21 3.50
CA ARG A 47 24.23 -22.68 3.51
C ARG A 47 23.13 -23.31 4.34
N ALA A 48 22.93 -24.60 4.18
CA ALA A 48 22.05 -25.35 5.07
C ALA A 48 22.54 -25.21 6.54
N GLY A 49 21.61 -24.92 7.45
CA GLY A 49 21.87 -24.60 8.85
C GLY A 49 21.90 -23.10 9.17
N ASP A 50 22.05 -22.22 8.17
CA ASP A 50 22.07 -20.78 8.41
C ASP A 50 20.66 -20.26 8.78
N GLU A 51 20.62 -19.24 9.63
CA GLU A 51 19.39 -18.52 9.94
C GLU A 51 19.11 -17.49 8.83
N VAL A 52 17.85 -17.43 8.40
CA VAL A 52 17.35 -16.47 7.42
C VAL A 52 16.02 -15.90 7.87
N TYR A 53 15.69 -14.69 7.41
CA TYR A 53 14.42 -14.04 7.68
C TYR A 53 13.58 -13.98 6.40
N VAL A 54 12.29 -14.34 6.53
CA VAL A 54 11.36 -14.35 5.39
C VAL A 54 10.10 -13.60 5.76
N SER A 55 9.67 -12.66 4.91
CA SER A 55 8.34 -12.07 4.99
C SER A 55 7.37 -12.93 4.17
N GLY A 56 6.22 -13.26 4.78
CA GLY A 56 5.15 -13.99 4.10
C GLY A 56 4.27 -13.09 3.21
N GLY A 57 4.38 -11.77 3.38
CA GLY A 57 3.45 -10.82 2.79
C GLY A 57 2.08 -10.75 3.51
N ASP A 58 1.97 -11.45 4.61
CA ASP A 58 0.77 -11.63 5.46
C ASP A 58 0.83 -10.81 6.77
N GLY A 59 1.81 -9.91 6.90
CA GLY A 59 2.07 -9.12 8.10
C GLY A 59 3.00 -9.79 9.10
N ASN A 60 3.57 -10.95 8.76
CA ASN A 60 4.47 -11.69 9.63
C ASN A 60 5.91 -11.67 9.14
N LEU A 61 6.85 -11.67 10.07
CA LEU A 61 8.25 -11.98 9.84
C LEU A 61 8.56 -13.37 10.41
N TYR A 62 9.06 -14.25 9.55
CA TYR A 62 9.44 -15.61 9.88
C TYR A 62 10.95 -15.70 10.07
N ARG A 63 11.41 -16.06 11.26
CA ARG A 63 12.79 -16.49 11.48
C ARG A 63 12.90 -17.96 11.16
N CYS A 64 13.76 -18.32 10.25
CA CYS A 64 13.86 -19.66 9.69
C CYS A 64 15.29 -20.20 9.75
N CYS A 65 15.44 -21.51 9.73
CA CYS A 65 16.69 -22.21 9.46
C CYS A 65 16.64 -22.81 8.06
N LEU A 66 17.61 -22.51 7.23
CA LEU A 66 17.72 -23.05 5.88
C LEU A 66 17.99 -24.55 5.95
N GLU A 67 17.06 -25.39 5.47
CA GLU A 67 17.20 -26.85 5.42
C GLU A 67 17.86 -27.30 4.12
N GLU A 68 17.42 -26.72 2.98
CA GLU A 68 17.93 -27.03 1.67
C GLU A 68 18.45 -25.75 0.98
N ALA A 69 19.76 -25.67 0.74
CA ALA A 69 20.41 -24.55 0.06
C ALA A 69 20.53 -24.81 -1.45
N ASP A 70 19.40 -25.05 -2.12
CA ASP A 70 19.36 -25.15 -3.58
C ASP A 70 19.08 -23.76 -4.18
N SER A 71 19.94 -23.32 -5.11
CA SER A 71 19.82 -22.01 -5.76
C SER A 71 18.61 -21.88 -6.70
N ARG A 72 17.79 -22.90 -6.86
CA ARG A 72 16.55 -22.89 -7.65
C ARG A 72 15.31 -23.08 -6.80
N ALA A 73 15.44 -23.69 -5.63
CA ALA A 73 14.32 -24.06 -4.78
C ALA A 73 14.76 -24.26 -3.31
N ALA A 74 15.31 -23.22 -2.71
CA ALA A 74 15.73 -23.26 -1.30
C ALA A 74 14.51 -23.45 -0.37
N VAL A 75 14.69 -24.25 0.67
CA VAL A 75 13.66 -24.56 1.67
C VAL A 75 14.18 -24.19 3.05
N ALA A 76 13.39 -23.43 3.79
CA ALA A 76 13.69 -23.03 5.16
C ALA A 76 12.60 -23.50 6.12
N ARG A 77 13.00 -24.02 7.28
CA ARG A 77 12.08 -24.41 8.36
C ARG A 77 11.86 -23.24 9.30
N VAL A 78 10.61 -22.95 9.61
CA VAL A 78 10.23 -21.87 10.54
C VAL A 78 10.68 -22.22 11.96
N LEU A 79 11.39 -21.29 12.61
CA LEU A 79 11.80 -21.36 14.00
C LEU A 79 10.89 -20.55 14.91
N SER A 80 10.51 -19.36 14.46
CA SER A 80 9.58 -18.47 15.16
C SER A 80 8.91 -17.51 14.20
N VAL A 81 7.76 -16.94 14.62
CA VAL A 81 6.97 -15.98 13.85
C VAL A 81 6.81 -14.71 14.70
N GLU A 82 7.12 -13.57 14.14
CA GLU A 82 6.83 -12.26 14.71
C GLU A 82 5.67 -11.63 13.92
N GLY A 83 4.50 -11.48 14.57
CA GLY A 83 3.33 -10.85 13.98
C GLY A 83 3.41 -9.33 14.03
N GLY A 84 2.71 -8.66 13.11
CA GLY A 84 2.65 -7.20 13.04
C GLY A 84 3.96 -6.55 12.59
N PHE A 85 4.80 -7.28 11.86
CA PHE A 85 6.08 -6.76 11.37
C PHE A 85 5.87 -5.66 10.33
N GLY A 86 6.42 -4.46 10.57
CA GLY A 86 6.35 -3.33 9.66
C GLY A 86 4.92 -2.84 9.37
N THR A 87 3.98 -3.09 10.29
CA THR A 87 2.60 -2.62 10.18
C THR A 87 2.49 -1.11 10.47
N HIS A 88 1.35 -0.53 10.05
CA HIS A 88 0.98 0.86 10.31
C HIS A 88 -0.42 0.92 10.96
N PRO A 89 -0.72 2.00 11.73
CA PRO A 89 -1.93 2.07 12.54
C PRO A 89 -3.17 2.61 11.79
N TYR A 90 -3.21 2.51 10.46
CA TYR A 90 -4.32 2.99 9.62
C TYR A 90 -4.64 1.98 8.51
N ARG A 91 -5.75 2.18 7.83
CA ARG A 91 -6.11 1.48 6.57
C ARG A 91 -6.15 2.50 5.43
N LEU A 92 -5.33 2.30 4.41
CA LEU A 92 -5.24 3.19 3.28
C LEU A 92 -5.50 2.46 1.95
N TRP A 93 -6.57 2.86 1.28
CA TRP A 93 -6.91 2.41 -0.06
C TRP A 93 -6.75 3.56 -1.06
N MET A 94 -5.93 3.34 -2.08
CA MET A 94 -5.69 4.30 -3.16
C MET A 94 -6.26 3.77 -4.46
N ALA A 95 -7.28 4.43 -5.00
CA ALA A 95 -7.81 4.16 -6.33
C ALA A 95 -7.32 5.27 -7.27
N VAL A 96 -6.37 4.92 -8.14
CA VAL A 96 -5.58 5.88 -8.91
C VAL A 96 -5.57 5.49 -10.38
N ALA A 97 -5.89 6.42 -11.27
CA ALA A 97 -5.83 6.17 -12.69
C ALA A 97 -4.37 5.97 -13.16
N PRO A 98 -4.05 4.85 -13.86
CA PRO A 98 -2.71 4.66 -14.41
C PRO A 98 -2.38 5.75 -15.42
N THR A 99 -1.22 6.38 -15.25
CA THR A 99 -0.76 7.46 -16.12
C THR A 99 -0.42 6.96 -17.53
N LYS A 100 -0.42 7.85 -18.51
CA LYS A 100 0.01 7.55 -19.89
C LYS A 100 1.39 6.89 -19.90
N ASN A 101 2.36 7.46 -19.19
CA ASN A 101 3.64 6.81 -18.93
C ASN A 101 3.51 5.94 -17.67
N ILE A 102 3.49 4.61 -17.87
CA ILE A 102 3.29 3.65 -16.80
C ILE A 102 4.38 3.71 -15.72
N ASP A 103 5.59 4.09 -16.04
CA ASP A 103 6.70 4.15 -15.09
C ASP A 103 6.42 5.15 -13.95
N ARG A 104 5.61 6.20 -14.21
CA ARG A 104 5.17 7.13 -13.18
C ARG A 104 4.16 6.50 -12.21
N PHE A 105 3.24 5.71 -12.74
CA PHE A 105 2.29 4.98 -11.91
C PHE A 105 3.00 3.90 -11.08
N GLU A 106 3.97 3.20 -11.67
CA GLU A 106 4.80 2.23 -10.95
C GLU A 106 5.65 2.89 -9.86
N TRP A 107 6.22 4.07 -10.15
CA TRP A 107 6.91 4.87 -9.13
C TRP A 107 5.97 5.23 -7.96
N PHE A 108 4.73 5.63 -8.27
CA PHE A 108 3.72 5.86 -7.22
C PHE A 108 3.46 4.58 -6.42
N THR A 109 3.25 3.43 -7.06
CA THR A 109 2.97 2.17 -6.35
C THR A 109 4.13 1.74 -5.46
N GLU A 110 5.37 1.95 -5.91
CA GLU A 110 6.58 1.75 -5.11
C GLU A 110 6.56 2.63 -3.84
N LYS A 111 6.40 3.96 -4.00
CA LYS A 111 6.45 4.89 -2.88
C LYS A 111 5.25 4.74 -1.92
N ALA A 112 4.08 4.44 -2.46
CA ALA A 112 2.90 4.13 -1.64
C ALA A 112 3.12 2.88 -0.77
N THR A 113 3.77 1.86 -1.31
CA THR A 113 4.12 0.64 -0.56
C THR A 113 5.13 0.93 0.54
N GLU A 114 6.19 1.69 0.27
CA GLU A 114 7.19 2.09 1.26
C GLU A 114 6.55 2.83 2.44
N MET A 115 5.59 3.71 2.19
CA MET A 115 4.89 4.49 3.22
C MET A 115 3.77 3.71 3.93
N GLY A 116 3.30 2.60 3.37
CA GLY A 116 2.29 1.76 4.01
C GLY A 116 0.87 1.99 3.48
N VAL A 117 0.65 1.71 2.19
CA VAL A 117 -0.68 1.53 1.62
C VAL A 117 -1.15 0.10 1.81
N ASP A 118 -2.45 -0.13 2.06
CA ASP A 118 -3.02 -1.48 2.19
C ASP A 118 -3.56 -2.02 0.86
N ARG A 119 -4.14 -1.13 0.02
CA ARG A 119 -4.73 -1.53 -1.26
C ARG A 119 -4.52 -0.46 -2.32
N ILE A 120 -4.15 -0.89 -3.53
CA ILE A 120 -4.05 -0.04 -4.71
C ILE A 120 -4.97 -0.61 -5.79
N THR A 121 -5.89 0.23 -6.28
CA THR A 121 -6.77 -0.09 -7.40
C THR A 121 -6.41 0.78 -8.60
N PRO A 122 -5.79 0.23 -9.65
CA PRO A 122 -5.64 0.92 -10.92
C PRO A 122 -7.03 1.25 -11.49
N LEU A 123 -7.38 2.54 -11.64
CA LEU A 123 -8.73 2.99 -11.95
C LEU A 123 -8.86 3.37 -13.43
N LEU A 124 -9.84 2.80 -14.12
CA LEU A 124 -10.17 3.17 -15.49
C LEU A 124 -11.33 4.18 -15.49
N CYS A 125 -11.01 5.44 -15.79
CA CYS A 125 -11.93 6.55 -15.87
C CYS A 125 -12.27 6.91 -17.33
N ALA A 126 -13.30 7.73 -17.54
CA ALA A 126 -13.75 8.18 -18.86
C ALA A 126 -12.61 8.82 -19.69
N HIS A 127 -11.79 9.65 -19.05
CA HIS A 127 -10.69 10.37 -19.71
C HIS A 127 -9.34 9.66 -19.57
N SER A 128 -9.31 8.38 -19.18
CA SER A 128 -8.06 7.61 -19.09
C SER A 128 -7.46 7.39 -20.48
N GLU A 129 -6.21 7.87 -20.68
CA GLU A 129 -5.45 7.56 -21.89
C GLU A 129 -4.95 6.11 -21.89
N ARG A 130 -4.61 5.57 -20.72
CA ARG A 130 -4.16 4.19 -20.56
C ARG A 130 -5.35 3.26 -20.25
N LYS A 131 -5.61 2.32 -21.15
CA LYS A 131 -6.73 1.37 -21.04
C LYS A 131 -6.31 -0.07 -20.76
N VAL A 132 -5.03 -0.28 -20.45
CA VAL A 132 -4.46 -1.59 -20.11
C VAL A 132 -3.44 -1.44 -18.99
N TYR A 133 -3.43 -2.42 -18.08
CA TYR A 133 -2.48 -2.47 -16.97
C TYR A 133 -1.96 -3.89 -16.79
N ASN A 134 -0.66 -4.05 -16.66
CA ASN A 134 -0.04 -5.33 -16.36
C ASN A 134 0.08 -5.49 -14.84
N GLN A 135 -0.93 -6.12 -14.24
CA GLN A 135 -1.00 -6.34 -12.79
C GLN A 135 0.20 -7.15 -12.26
N GLU A 136 0.68 -8.12 -13.03
CA GLU A 136 1.80 -8.97 -12.63
C GLU A 136 3.12 -8.18 -12.52
N ARG A 137 3.35 -7.26 -13.47
CA ARG A 137 4.48 -6.32 -13.39
C ARG A 137 4.34 -5.40 -12.16
N GLY A 138 3.16 -4.84 -11.94
CA GLY A 138 2.89 -4.01 -10.77
C GLY A 138 3.10 -4.76 -9.46
N ARG A 139 2.66 -6.04 -9.38
CA ARG A 139 2.89 -6.87 -8.19
C ARG A 139 4.38 -7.05 -7.88
N ARG A 140 5.23 -7.24 -8.90
CA ARG A 140 6.69 -7.32 -8.70
C ARG A 140 7.25 -6.03 -8.11
N VAL A 141 6.80 -4.86 -8.57
CA VAL A 141 7.21 -3.56 -8.02
C VAL A 141 6.83 -3.46 -6.54
N ILE A 142 5.59 -3.79 -6.19
CA ILE A 142 5.08 -3.74 -4.81
C ILE A 142 5.85 -4.71 -3.89
N VAL A 143 6.10 -5.95 -4.33
CA VAL A 143 6.86 -6.93 -3.54
C VAL A 143 8.29 -6.45 -3.30
N ALA A 144 8.95 -5.92 -4.33
CA ALA A 144 10.31 -5.37 -4.20
C ALA A 144 10.35 -4.18 -3.22
N ALA A 145 9.37 -3.28 -3.31
CA ALA A 145 9.24 -2.13 -2.41
C ALA A 145 8.96 -2.56 -0.95
N ALA A 146 8.08 -3.54 -0.74
CA ALA A 146 7.76 -4.07 0.59
C ALA A 146 9.00 -4.71 1.25
N LYS A 147 9.79 -5.49 0.50
CA LYS A 147 11.05 -6.07 0.97
C LYS A 147 12.04 -4.97 1.39
N GLN A 148 12.30 -4.02 0.49
CA GLN A 148 13.28 -2.95 0.71
C GLN A 148 12.91 -2.06 1.90
N SER A 149 11.60 -1.84 2.13
CA SER A 149 11.09 -1.02 3.23
C SER A 149 10.74 -1.81 4.49
N LEU A 150 11.12 -3.10 4.56
CA LEU A 150 10.88 -4.00 5.68
C LEU A 150 9.40 -4.06 6.09
N LYS A 151 8.49 -4.15 5.12
CA LYS A 151 7.07 -4.38 5.35
C LYS A 151 6.78 -5.87 5.43
N GLY A 152 6.11 -6.30 6.49
CA GLY A 152 5.65 -7.69 6.61
C GLY A 152 4.41 -8.00 5.76
N ALA A 153 3.58 -6.98 5.48
CA ALA A 153 2.43 -7.09 4.60
C ALA A 153 2.74 -6.54 3.20
N VAL A 154 2.32 -7.27 2.17
CA VAL A 154 2.35 -6.80 0.79
C VAL A 154 0.98 -6.21 0.46
N PRO A 155 0.88 -4.96 0.01
CA PRO A 155 -0.39 -4.35 -0.36
C PRO A 155 -1.17 -5.17 -1.40
N GLN A 156 -2.49 -5.18 -1.27
CA GLN A 156 -3.34 -5.72 -2.32
C GLN A 156 -3.24 -4.83 -3.56
N LEU A 157 -2.97 -5.43 -4.72
CA LEU A 157 -3.01 -4.76 -6.01
C LEU A 157 -4.14 -5.36 -6.84
N ASP A 158 -5.12 -4.54 -7.17
CA ASP A 158 -6.23 -4.96 -8.04
C ASP A 158 -5.83 -4.95 -9.52
N GLY A 159 -6.63 -5.58 -10.37
CA GLY A 159 -6.59 -5.36 -11.81
C GLY A 159 -7.07 -3.97 -12.19
N LEU A 160 -6.95 -3.60 -13.48
CA LEU A 160 -7.53 -2.35 -13.98
C LEU A 160 -9.05 -2.39 -13.80
N THR A 161 -9.58 -1.56 -12.93
CA THR A 161 -10.96 -1.57 -12.48
C THR A 161 -11.73 -0.39 -13.10
N PRO A 162 -12.84 -0.62 -13.83
CA PRO A 162 -13.70 0.46 -14.31
C PRO A 162 -14.24 1.28 -13.13
N PHE A 163 -14.35 2.60 -13.30
CA PHE A 163 -14.83 3.52 -12.26
C PHE A 163 -16.17 3.06 -11.65
N ARG A 164 -17.13 2.69 -12.50
CA ARG A 164 -18.45 2.22 -12.07
C ARG A 164 -18.37 0.95 -11.22
N ALA A 165 -17.50 0.00 -11.58
CA ALA A 165 -17.33 -1.23 -10.80
C ALA A 165 -16.76 -0.93 -9.40
N LEU A 166 -15.83 0.04 -9.29
CA LEU A 166 -15.34 0.51 -7.99
C LEU A 166 -16.47 1.16 -7.16
N MET A 167 -17.32 1.98 -7.79
CA MET A 167 -18.47 2.59 -7.08
C MET A 167 -19.47 1.53 -6.58
N GLU A 168 -19.73 0.50 -7.39
CA GLU A 168 -20.57 -0.64 -6.97
C GLU A 168 -19.94 -1.40 -5.79
N GLU A 169 -18.64 -1.65 -5.82
CA GLU A 169 -17.92 -2.28 -4.70
C GLU A 169 -18.02 -1.43 -3.43
N VAL A 170 -17.74 -0.13 -3.52
CA VAL A 170 -17.77 0.79 -2.36
C VAL A 170 -19.17 0.84 -1.73
N ARG A 171 -20.23 0.82 -2.53
CA ARG A 171 -21.62 0.83 -2.03
C ARG A 171 -22.00 -0.51 -1.39
N SER A 172 -21.59 -1.63 -1.98
CA SER A 172 -21.98 -2.98 -1.54
C SER A 172 -21.14 -3.51 -0.39
N ALA A 173 -19.83 -3.29 -0.40
CA ALA A 173 -18.91 -3.83 0.60
C ALA A 173 -18.83 -2.97 1.88
N GLY A 174 -19.41 -1.77 1.87
CA GLY A 174 -19.46 -0.90 3.05
C GLY A 174 -18.08 -0.49 3.57
N PHE A 175 -17.26 0.18 2.72
CA PHE A 175 -15.98 0.71 3.22
C PHE A 175 -16.22 1.62 4.44
N SER A 176 -15.72 1.21 5.60
CA SER A 176 -15.96 1.86 6.91
C SER A 176 -14.97 3.00 7.20
N GLY A 177 -14.43 3.67 6.18
CA GLY A 177 -13.49 4.79 6.33
C GLY A 177 -13.98 6.05 5.66
N LYS A 178 -13.19 7.11 5.77
CA LYS A 178 -13.39 8.35 5.03
C LYS A 178 -13.09 8.14 3.54
N LYS A 179 -13.87 8.77 2.69
CA LYS A 179 -13.76 8.65 1.23
C LYS A 179 -13.59 10.02 0.61
N PHE A 180 -12.55 10.18 -0.21
CA PHE A 180 -12.19 11.46 -0.81
C PHE A 180 -11.96 11.34 -2.31
N ILE A 181 -12.36 12.36 -3.07
CA ILE A 181 -12.09 12.49 -4.50
C ILE A 181 -11.37 13.81 -4.79
N ALA A 182 -10.19 13.72 -5.43
CA ALA A 182 -9.44 14.89 -5.86
C ALA A 182 -9.63 15.13 -7.35
N TYR A 183 -10.19 16.29 -7.71
CA TYR A 183 -10.42 16.73 -9.09
C TYR A 183 -10.16 18.23 -9.26
N CYS A 184 -9.90 18.67 -10.50
CA CYS A 184 -9.54 20.05 -10.81
C CYS A 184 -10.71 20.91 -11.29
N ASP A 185 -11.82 20.31 -11.76
CA ASP A 185 -12.93 21.01 -12.40
C ASP A 185 -13.49 22.13 -11.50
N SER A 186 -13.36 23.38 -11.99
CA SER A 186 -13.81 24.59 -11.30
C SER A 186 -15.32 24.81 -11.39
N ASP A 187 -15.97 24.30 -12.45
CA ASP A 187 -17.37 24.59 -12.73
C ASP A 187 -18.30 23.75 -11.86
N ILE A 188 -17.92 22.53 -11.59
CA ILE A 188 -18.59 21.67 -10.60
C ILE A 188 -18.33 22.19 -9.18
N ALA A 189 -17.12 22.67 -8.91
CA ALA A 189 -16.76 23.26 -7.61
C ALA A 189 -17.51 24.56 -7.29
N ALA A 190 -17.96 25.30 -8.28
CA ALA A 190 -18.71 26.56 -8.07
C ALA A 190 -20.10 26.33 -7.44
N GLY A 191 -20.67 25.12 -7.57
CA GLY A 191 -21.94 24.72 -6.95
C GLY A 191 -21.81 23.92 -5.64
N LEU A 192 -20.61 23.37 -5.36
CA LEU A 192 -20.32 22.54 -4.20
C LEU A 192 -19.37 23.31 -3.27
N ASN A 193 -19.89 23.81 -2.20
CA ASN A 193 -19.35 24.87 -1.39
C ASN A 193 -18.04 24.64 -0.66
N THR A 194 -17.32 23.60 -0.68
CA THR A 194 -15.96 23.57 -0.06
C THR A 194 -15.28 22.22 -0.28
N ARG A 195 -14.15 22.24 -0.96
CA ARG A 195 -13.21 21.11 -0.93
C ARG A 195 -12.52 21.06 0.42
N VAL A 196 -12.50 19.88 1.02
CA VAL A 196 -11.78 19.68 2.28
C VAL A 196 -10.26 19.75 2.01
N PRO A 197 -9.52 20.60 2.72
CA PRO A 197 -8.04 20.60 2.62
C PRO A 197 -7.45 19.25 3.04
N LEU A 198 -6.39 18.79 2.37
CA LEU A 198 -5.80 17.48 2.62
C LEU A 198 -5.47 17.24 4.10
N MET A 199 -4.89 18.20 4.79
CA MET A 199 -4.52 18.02 6.21
C MET A 199 -5.74 17.93 7.14
N GLU A 200 -6.84 18.61 6.79
CA GLU A 200 -8.12 18.48 7.49
C GLU A 200 -8.75 17.10 7.23
N ALA A 201 -8.73 16.64 5.98
CA ALA A 201 -9.18 15.30 5.59
C ALA A 201 -8.43 14.20 6.37
N VAL A 202 -7.11 14.31 6.49
CA VAL A 202 -6.28 13.37 7.26
C VAL A 202 -6.59 13.48 8.77
N GLY A 203 -6.83 14.67 9.30
CA GLY A 203 -7.29 14.86 10.68
C GLY A 203 -8.64 14.15 10.94
N ALA A 204 -9.57 14.22 9.98
CA ALA A 204 -10.84 13.52 10.06
C ALA A 204 -10.68 11.98 9.96
N VAL A 205 -9.72 11.49 9.19
CA VAL A 205 -9.36 10.05 9.14
C VAL A 205 -8.86 9.60 10.50
N LYS A 206 -7.94 10.34 11.10
CA LYS A 206 -7.37 10.04 12.42
C LYS A 206 -8.41 9.99 13.54
N ALA A 207 -9.41 10.87 13.49
CA ALA A 207 -10.53 10.92 14.43
C ALA A 207 -11.61 9.85 14.16
N GLY A 208 -11.59 9.20 12.99
CA GLY A 208 -12.55 8.17 12.58
C GLY A 208 -12.22 6.81 13.20
N GLY A 209 -13.23 6.23 13.84
CA GLY A 209 -13.15 5.09 14.73
C GLY A 209 -13.00 3.71 14.07
N GLU A 210 -13.53 2.71 14.75
CA GLU A 210 -13.44 1.26 14.52
C GLU A 210 -13.83 0.82 13.10
N ASP A 211 -13.14 -0.17 12.56
CA ASP A 211 -13.54 -0.84 11.33
C ASP A 211 -14.70 -1.83 11.56
N ALA A 212 -15.22 -2.45 10.47
CA ALA A 212 -16.30 -3.43 10.55
C ALA A 212 -15.95 -4.70 11.34
N ALA A 213 -14.66 -4.91 11.65
CA ALA A 213 -14.16 -5.99 12.49
C ALA A 213 -13.98 -5.59 13.96
N GLY A 214 -14.31 -4.33 14.32
CA GLY A 214 -14.14 -3.81 15.68
C GLY A 214 -12.68 -3.43 16.01
N GLU A 215 -11.80 -3.39 15.01
CA GLU A 215 -10.44 -2.89 15.19
C GLU A 215 -10.43 -1.37 15.00
N ALA A 216 -9.87 -0.66 15.98
CA ALA A 216 -9.74 0.80 15.97
C ALA A 216 -8.62 1.24 15.00
N ARG A 217 -8.79 0.97 13.70
CA ARG A 217 -7.84 1.41 12.65
C ARG A 217 -8.53 2.44 11.74
N PRO A 218 -8.15 3.73 11.83
CA PRO A 218 -8.71 4.76 10.97
C PRO A 218 -8.47 4.43 9.49
N GLY A 219 -9.52 4.54 8.67
CA GLY A 219 -9.48 4.16 7.26
C GLY A 219 -9.71 5.34 6.31
N ALA A 220 -9.01 5.35 5.19
CA ALA A 220 -9.21 6.31 4.10
C ALA A 220 -9.19 5.63 2.72
N LEU A 221 -10.08 6.08 1.83
CA LEU A 221 -10.08 5.77 0.40
C LEU A 221 -9.95 7.08 -0.38
N PHE A 222 -8.92 7.17 -1.21
CA PHE A 222 -8.72 8.32 -2.10
C PHE A 222 -8.90 7.93 -3.56
N LEU A 223 -9.66 8.75 -4.31
CA LEU A 223 -9.78 8.68 -5.76
C LEU A 223 -8.91 9.77 -6.40
N ILE A 224 -8.01 9.36 -7.29
CA ILE A 224 -7.14 10.26 -8.05
C ILE A 224 -7.32 9.95 -9.54
N GLY A 225 -7.79 10.94 -10.29
CA GLY A 225 -8.11 10.82 -11.71
C GLY A 225 -6.89 10.75 -12.63
N PRO A 226 -7.16 10.50 -13.94
CA PRO A 226 -6.14 10.54 -14.99
C PRO A 226 -5.69 11.99 -15.28
N GLU A 227 -4.76 12.17 -16.22
CA GLU A 227 -4.31 13.48 -16.68
C GLU A 227 -5.45 14.36 -17.23
N GLY A 228 -6.50 13.75 -17.78
CA GLY A 228 -7.71 14.40 -18.29
C GLY A 228 -8.79 14.65 -17.25
N ASP A 229 -8.51 14.38 -15.97
CA ASP A 229 -9.45 14.47 -14.85
C ASP A 229 -10.61 13.46 -14.92
N PHE A 230 -11.47 13.45 -13.92
CA PHE A 230 -12.74 12.72 -13.93
C PHE A 230 -13.76 13.43 -14.81
N SER A 231 -14.74 12.70 -15.37
CA SER A 231 -15.89 13.33 -16.01
C SER A 231 -16.86 13.87 -14.95
N SER A 232 -17.75 14.78 -15.40
CA SER A 232 -18.78 15.35 -14.52
C SER A 232 -19.70 14.28 -13.93
N GLU A 233 -20.00 13.25 -14.71
CA GLU A 233 -20.80 12.10 -14.28
C GLU A 233 -20.08 11.24 -13.24
N GLU A 234 -18.76 11.01 -13.43
CA GLU A 234 -17.94 10.27 -12.47
C GLU A 234 -17.82 11.01 -11.14
N ILE A 235 -17.66 12.35 -11.18
CA ILE A 235 -17.64 13.17 -9.97
C ILE A 235 -19.00 13.09 -9.26
N ALA A 236 -20.11 13.26 -9.98
CA ALA A 236 -21.45 13.17 -9.39
C ALA A 236 -21.69 11.79 -8.76
N GLU A 237 -21.33 10.71 -9.45
CA GLU A 237 -21.47 9.34 -8.94
C GLU A 237 -20.63 9.08 -7.69
N ALA A 238 -19.41 9.64 -7.61
CA ALA A 238 -18.57 9.55 -6.41
C ALA A 238 -19.20 10.29 -5.21
N LEU A 239 -19.71 11.51 -5.44
CA LEU A 239 -20.39 12.29 -4.39
C LEU A 239 -21.63 11.57 -3.87
N GLU A 240 -22.44 10.98 -4.74
CA GLU A 240 -23.58 10.14 -4.37
C GLU A 240 -23.15 8.88 -3.57
N ALA A 241 -21.96 8.35 -3.85
CA ALA A 241 -21.37 7.23 -3.10
C ALA A 241 -20.75 7.68 -1.75
N GLY A 242 -20.86 8.98 -1.42
CA GLY A 242 -20.39 9.56 -0.16
C GLY A 242 -18.90 9.92 -0.14
N PHE A 243 -18.30 10.18 -1.30
CA PHE A 243 -16.98 10.79 -1.36
C PHE A 243 -17.05 12.29 -1.09
N GLU A 244 -16.11 12.82 -0.33
CA GLU A 244 -15.94 14.24 -0.07
C GLU A 244 -14.94 14.85 -1.06
N PRO A 245 -15.22 16.03 -1.66
CA PRO A 245 -14.29 16.72 -2.53
C PRO A 245 -13.01 17.10 -1.80
N LEU A 246 -11.85 16.78 -2.35
CA LEU A 246 -10.55 17.00 -1.73
C LEU A 246 -9.76 18.11 -2.44
N SER A 247 -9.14 19.00 -1.66
CA SER A 247 -8.16 19.97 -2.14
C SER A 247 -6.74 19.54 -1.78
N LEU A 248 -5.88 19.43 -2.79
CA LEU A 248 -4.46 19.12 -2.64
C LEU A 248 -3.56 20.37 -2.67
N GLY A 249 -4.17 21.55 -2.57
CA GLY A 249 -3.48 22.83 -2.62
C GLY A 249 -3.69 23.58 -3.94
N PRO A 250 -3.01 24.74 -4.13
CA PRO A 250 -3.28 25.65 -5.25
C PRO A 250 -2.64 25.22 -6.57
N SER A 251 -1.68 24.29 -6.53
CA SER A 251 -0.93 23.87 -7.72
C SER A 251 -1.62 22.72 -8.44
N ARG A 252 -1.57 22.75 -9.78
CA ARG A 252 -1.97 21.60 -10.60
C ARG A 252 -0.91 20.50 -10.46
N LEU A 253 -1.25 19.43 -9.76
CA LEU A 253 -0.39 18.28 -9.57
C LEU A 253 -0.59 17.24 -10.68
N ARG A 254 0.44 16.49 -11.01
CA ARG A 254 0.30 15.30 -11.84
C ARG A 254 -0.34 14.17 -11.01
N THR A 255 -0.97 13.23 -11.68
CA THR A 255 -1.68 12.09 -11.05
C THR A 255 -0.80 11.36 -10.03
N GLU A 256 0.42 11.00 -10.40
CA GLU A 256 1.37 10.31 -9.50
C GLU A 256 1.78 11.17 -8.30
N THR A 257 1.90 12.49 -8.51
CA THR A 257 2.24 13.44 -7.44
C THR A 257 1.07 13.60 -6.46
N ALA A 258 -0.15 13.76 -6.99
CA ALA A 258 -1.36 13.88 -6.19
C ALA A 258 -1.58 12.64 -5.32
N ALA A 259 -1.44 11.46 -5.93
CA ALA A 259 -1.59 10.19 -5.23
C ALA A 259 -0.51 10.00 -4.13
N THR A 260 0.75 10.29 -4.44
CA THR A 260 1.85 10.18 -3.47
C THR A 260 1.68 11.16 -2.32
N LEU A 261 1.19 12.40 -2.59
CA LEU A 261 0.93 13.40 -1.56
C LEU A 261 -0.13 12.92 -0.56
N CYS A 262 -1.21 12.28 -1.02
CA CYS A 262 -2.24 11.71 -0.15
C CYS A 262 -1.66 10.64 0.78
N VAL A 263 -0.88 9.71 0.23
CA VAL A 263 -0.22 8.65 1.02
C VAL A 263 0.74 9.24 2.05
N ALA A 264 1.59 10.18 1.64
CA ALA A 264 2.57 10.83 2.50
C ALA A 264 1.91 11.62 3.65
N ALA A 265 0.79 12.28 3.38
CA ALA A 265 0.03 13.02 4.40
C ALA A 265 -0.56 12.08 5.46
N VAL A 266 -1.15 10.94 5.05
CA VAL A 266 -1.65 9.93 5.99
C VAL A 266 -0.50 9.33 6.80
N TYR A 267 0.58 8.90 6.12
CA TYR A 267 1.76 8.32 6.76
C TYR A 267 2.37 9.26 7.81
N SER A 268 2.64 10.51 7.44
CA SER A 268 3.29 11.46 8.34
C SER A 268 2.43 11.90 9.51
N SER A 269 1.10 11.99 9.31
CA SER A 269 0.20 12.50 10.35
C SER A 269 -0.26 11.44 11.35
N ILE A 270 -0.37 10.17 10.94
CA ILE A 270 -0.90 9.11 11.79
C ILE A 270 0.22 8.26 12.40
N SER A 271 1.33 8.08 11.69
CA SER A 271 2.47 7.28 12.20
C SER A 271 3.29 8.00 13.28
N CYS A 272 3.32 9.34 13.29
CA CYS A 272 4.14 10.12 14.23
C CYS A 272 3.58 10.21 15.65
N ASP A 273 2.34 9.80 15.89
CA ASP A 273 1.74 9.86 17.24
C ASP A 273 2.04 8.62 18.11
N ASN A 274 2.71 7.62 17.57
CA ASN A 274 3.03 6.37 18.26
C ASN A 274 4.51 6.25 18.66
N ASP A 275 5.34 7.28 18.46
CA ASP A 275 6.70 7.42 18.94
C ASP A 275 6.72 8.35 20.18
#